data_6b70bd42cea4472866849b87d5f0f6db
#
_entry.id   6b70bd42cea4472866849b87d5f0f6db
#
_cell.length_a   1.000
_cell.length_b   1.000
_cell.length_c   1.000
_cell.angle_alpha   90.00
_cell.angle_beta   90.00
_cell.angle_gamma   90.00
#
_symmetry.space_group_name_H-M   'P 1'
#
loop_
_entity.id
_entity.type
_entity.pdbx_description
1 polymer ?
#
loop_
_entity_poly.entity_id
_entity_poly.type
_entity_poly.pdbx_seq_one_letter_code
_entity_poly.pdbx_strand_id
1 'polypeptide(L)'
;MKILVIDDEPNIRLLFQEIFKMKGYDTEIAENGKIGLEMLKKNYYDLIFLDRKMPVMSGDETLDQLRKFSDVPVYLVSAFQTDEEIQSIKQTGATGVLMKPFTIDEVVKIAEKFS
;
A
#
# COMPACT_ATOMS: atom_id res chain seq x y z
N MET A 1 -1.63 -14.53 6.18
CA MET A 1 -2.03 -13.32 5.43
C MET A 1 -0.88 -12.93 4.51
N LYS A 2 -1.20 -12.58 3.28
CA LYS A 2 -0.23 -12.18 2.27
C LYS A 2 -0.39 -10.71 1.92
N ILE A 3 0.68 -9.94 2.06
CA ILE A 3 0.68 -8.48 1.90
C ILE A 3 1.61 -8.07 0.76
N LEU A 4 1.16 -7.15 -0.07
CA LEU A 4 2.00 -6.54 -1.11
C LEU A 4 2.32 -5.10 -0.72
N VAL A 5 3.58 -4.74 -0.79
CA VAL A 5 4.06 -3.38 -0.53
C VAL A 5 4.63 -2.81 -1.83
N ILE A 6 4.02 -1.73 -2.30
CA ILE A 6 4.44 -1.04 -3.53
C ILE A 6 5.01 0.32 -3.12
N ASP A 7 6.32 0.48 -3.24
CA ASP A 7 7.01 1.69 -2.83
C ASP A 7 8.34 1.79 -3.59
N ASP A 8 8.70 2.97 -4.05
CA ASP A 8 9.94 3.16 -4.80
C ASP A 8 11.18 3.25 -3.91
N GLU A 9 11.01 3.44 -2.60
CA GLU A 9 12.12 3.54 -1.66
C GLU A 9 12.50 2.17 -1.09
N PRO A 10 13.74 1.68 -1.35
CA PRO A 10 14.16 0.37 -0.84
C PRO A 10 14.08 0.26 0.70
N ASN A 11 14.41 1.34 1.40
CA ASN A 11 14.39 1.34 2.87
C ASN A 11 12.97 1.16 3.42
N ILE A 12 11.98 1.73 2.75
CA ILE A 12 10.58 1.60 3.17
C ILE A 12 10.10 0.17 2.90
N ARG A 13 10.42 -0.40 1.75
CA ARG A 13 10.08 -1.79 1.45
C ARG A 13 10.68 -2.74 2.50
N LEU A 14 11.96 -2.52 2.84
CA LEU A 14 12.62 -3.34 3.86
C LEU A 14 11.96 -3.20 5.22
N LEU A 15 11.60 -1.98 5.61
CA LEU A 15 10.92 -1.73 6.89
C LEU A 15 9.61 -2.50 6.98
N PHE A 16 8.78 -2.45 5.96
CA PHE A 16 7.52 -3.20 5.93
C PHE A 16 7.77 -4.71 6.02
N GLN A 17 8.76 -5.21 5.28
CA GLN A 17 9.11 -6.64 5.32
C GLN A 17 9.49 -7.07 6.73
N GLU A 18 10.32 -6.28 7.43
CA GLU A 18 10.74 -6.61 8.79
C GLU A 18 9.57 -6.58 9.77
N ILE A 19 8.69 -5.59 9.67
CA ILE A 19 7.52 -5.49 10.52
C ILE A 19 6.62 -6.72 10.36
N PHE A 20 6.31 -7.09 9.12
CA PHE A 20 5.38 -8.20 8.87
C PHE A 20 6.02 -9.56 9.13
N LYS A 21 7.32 -9.68 8.96
CA LYS A 21 8.05 -10.89 9.33
C LYS A 21 7.90 -11.18 10.83
N MET A 22 7.98 -10.15 11.65
CA MET A 22 7.80 -10.29 13.10
C MET A 22 6.40 -10.81 13.46
N LYS A 23 5.41 -10.54 12.62
CA LYS A 23 4.02 -10.98 12.82
C LYS A 23 3.70 -12.31 12.13
N GLY A 24 4.65 -12.88 11.41
CA GLY A 24 4.43 -14.12 10.67
C GLY A 24 3.62 -13.97 9.40
N TYR A 25 3.53 -12.77 8.84
CA TYR A 25 2.84 -12.52 7.58
C TYR A 25 3.78 -12.65 6.39
N ASP A 26 3.27 -13.16 5.27
CA ASP A 26 4.01 -13.20 4.02
C ASP A 26 3.98 -11.82 3.36
N THR A 27 5.14 -11.31 2.96
CA THR A 27 5.24 -9.99 2.33
C THR A 27 5.95 -10.10 1.01
N GLU A 28 5.33 -9.56 -0.04
CA GLU A 28 5.98 -9.35 -1.33
C GLU A 28 6.11 -7.87 -1.58
N ILE A 29 7.08 -7.48 -2.39
CA ILE A 29 7.39 -6.08 -2.64
C ILE A 29 7.45 -5.80 -4.13
N ALA A 30 7.09 -4.56 -4.50
CA ALA A 30 7.20 -4.05 -5.86
C ALA A 30 7.81 -2.65 -5.79
N GLU A 31 8.70 -2.34 -6.72
CA GLU A 31 9.41 -1.05 -6.72
C GLU A 31 8.65 0.08 -7.39
N ASN A 32 7.58 -0.25 -8.13
CA ASN A 32 6.71 0.75 -8.74
C ASN A 32 5.32 0.19 -8.99
N GLY A 33 4.39 1.07 -9.38
CA GLY A 33 3.00 0.69 -9.60
C GLY A 33 2.80 -0.28 -10.74
N LYS A 34 3.59 -0.17 -11.79
CA LYS A 34 3.48 -1.05 -12.95
C LYS A 34 3.80 -2.48 -12.59
N ILE A 35 4.90 -2.69 -11.86
CA ILE A 35 5.29 -4.02 -11.37
C ILE A 35 4.25 -4.55 -10.41
N GLY A 36 3.76 -3.70 -9.49
CA GLY A 36 2.71 -4.07 -8.55
C GLY A 36 1.45 -4.55 -9.25
N LEU A 37 1.01 -3.86 -10.29
CA LEU A 37 -0.16 -4.27 -11.07
C LEU A 37 0.03 -5.62 -11.75
N GLU A 38 1.21 -5.86 -12.30
CA GLU A 38 1.53 -7.16 -12.92
C GLU A 38 1.45 -8.28 -11.90
N MET A 39 1.97 -8.06 -10.69
CA MET A 39 1.89 -9.03 -9.60
C MET A 39 0.44 -9.28 -9.18
N LEU A 40 -0.36 -8.23 -9.08
CA LEU A 40 -1.76 -8.31 -8.69
C LEU A 40 -2.64 -9.06 -9.69
N LYS A 41 -2.28 -9.04 -10.95
CA LYS A 41 -2.99 -9.80 -11.99
C LYS A 41 -2.71 -11.29 -11.92
N LYS A 42 -1.59 -11.69 -11.33
CA LYS A 42 -1.13 -13.09 -11.30
C LYS A 42 -1.28 -13.74 -9.93
N ASN A 43 -1.42 -12.95 -8.87
CA ASN A 43 -1.40 -13.44 -7.51
C ASN A 43 -2.51 -12.81 -6.69
N TYR A 44 -2.89 -13.49 -5.61
CA TYR A 44 -3.87 -12.98 -4.65
C TYR A 44 -3.14 -12.38 -3.44
N TYR A 45 -3.63 -11.24 -2.96
CA TYR A 45 -3.13 -10.58 -1.76
C TYR A 45 -4.31 -10.20 -0.86
N ASP A 46 -4.07 -10.19 0.45
CA ASP A 46 -5.09 -9.82 1.43
C ASP A 46 -5.11 -8.33 1.72
N LEU A 47 -3.98 -7.65 1.50
CA LEU A 47 -3.80 -6.25 1.83
C LEU A 47 -2.66 -5.66 1.01
N ILE A 48 -2.81 -4.41 0.60
CA ILE A 48 -1.78 -3.69 -0.13
C ILE A 48 -1.46 -2.38 0.59
N PHE A 49 -0.16 -2.10 0.74
CA PHE A 49 0.34 -0.78 1.11
C PHE A 49 0.95 -0.16 -0.14
N LEU A 50 0.45 0.98 -0.54
CA LEU A 50 0.77 1.61 -1.82
C LEU A 50 1.24 3.05 -1.59
N ASP A 51 2.50 3.33 -1.90
CA ASP A 51 3.02 4.69 -1.81
C ASP A 51 2.30 5.58 -2.81
N ARG A 52 1.88 6.74 -2.37
CA ARG A 52 1.10 7.66 -3.19
C ARG A 52 1.95 8.36 -4.24
N LYS A 53 3.18 8.74 -3.89
CA LYS A 53 4.06 9.51 -4.78
C LYS A 53 5.25 8.68 -5.22
N MET A 54 5.19 8.18 -6.45
CA MET A 54 6.24 7.38 -7.06
C MET A 54 6.52 7.87 -8.48
N PRO A 55 7.75 7.70 -8.97
CA PRO A 55 8.01 7.92 -10.39
C PRO A 55 7.35 6.84 -11.24
N VAL A 56 7.26 7.04 -12.54
CA VAL A 56 6.68 6.14 -13.54
C VAL A 56 5.15 6.11 -13.45
N MET A 57 4.60 5.73 -12.30
CA MET A 57 3.16 5.66 -12.08
C MET A 57 2.87 6.00 -10.62
N SER A 58 2.05 7.02 -10.37
CA SER A 58 1.69 7.42 -9.02
C SER A 58 0.84 6.34 -8.33
N GLY A 59 0.76 6.42 -7.01
CA GLY A 59 -0.12 5.52 -6.25
C GLY A 59 -1.59 5.68 -6.66
N ASP A 60 -2.02 6.92 -6.88
CA ASP A 60 -3.39 7.21 -7.30
C ASP A 60 -3.71 6.56 -8.66
N GLU A 61 -2.79 6.65 -9.62
CA GLU A 61 -2.94 6.00 -10.92
C GLU A 61 -2.95 4.48 -10.80
N THR A 62 -2.06 3.94 -9.97
CA THR A 62 -1.98 2.50 -9.71
C THR A 62 -3.28 1.98 -9.13
N LEU A 63 -3.83 2.69 -8.16
CA LEU A 63 -5.09 2.31 -7.52
C LEU A 63 -6.26 2.37 -8.51
N ASP A 64 -6.30 3.40 -9.34
CA ASP A 64 -7.34 3.52 -10.37
C ASP A 64 -7.33 2.30 -11.31
N GLN A 65 -6.16 1.89 -11.75
CA GLN A 65 -6.02 0.71 -12.61
C GLN A 65 -6.41 -0.58 -11.85
N LEU A 66 -5.96 -0.70 -10.60
CA LEU A 66 -6.25 -1.86 -9.77
C LEU A 66 -7.76 -2.04 -9.56
N ARG A 67 -8.47 -0.97 -9.31
CA ARG A 67 -9.92 -1.02 -9.05
C ARG A 67 -10.74 -1.50 -10.24
N LYS A 68 -10.17 -1.55 -11.42
CA LYS A 68 -10.84 -2.11 -12.60
C LYS A 68 -10.99 -3.62 -12.51
N PHE A 69 -10.18 -4.30 -11.70
CA PHE A 69 -10.24 -5.77 -11.60
C PHE A 69 -10.19 -6.33 -10.18
N SER A 70 -10.08 -5.49 -9.14
CA SER A 70 -9.94 -5.99 -7.77
C SER A 70 -10.48 -5.00 -6.74
N ASP A 71 -11.09 -5.54 -5.68
CA ASP A 71 -11.55 -4.78 -4.51
C ASP A 71 -10.65 -5.00 -3.29
N VAL A 72 -9.45 -5.53 -3.50
CA VAL A 72 -8.52 -5.81 -2.40
C VAL A 72 -8.30 -4.57 -1.54
N PRO A 73 -8.23 -4.72 -0.20
CA PRO A 73 -7.95 -3.57 0.67
C PRO A 73 -6.62 -2.91 0.32
N VAL A 74 -6.65 -1.58 0.14
CA VAL A 74 -5.47 -0.78 -0.17
C VAL A 74 -5.37 0.38 0.79
N TYR A 75 -4.23 0.49 1.46
CA TYR A 75 -3.86 1.67 2.25
C TYR A 75 -2.82 2.47 1.48
N LEU A 76 -3.18 3.70 1.14
CA LEU A 76 -2.24 4.64 0.53
C LEU A 76 -1.29 5.16 1.62
N VAL A 77 0.00 5.15 1.33
CA VAL A 77 1.02 5.67 2.23
C VAL A 77 1.44 7.03 1.70
N SER A 78 1.26 8.07 2.49
CA SER A 78 1.43 9.44 2.03
C SER A 78 2.04 10.33 3.10
N ALA A 79 2.78 11.34 2.65
CA ALA A 79 3.33 12.37 3.53
C ALA A 79 2.20 13.26 4.07
N PHE A 80 2.56 14.30 4.83
CA PHE A 80 1.59 15.25 5.42
C PHE A 80 0.52 15.68 4.42
N GLN A 81 -0.73 15.75 4.88
CA GLN A 81 -1.88 16.01 4.03
C GLN A 81 -2.73 17.17 4.54
N THR A 82 -3.20 17.97 3.59
CA THR A 82 -4.23 18.97 3.84
C THR A 82 -5.61 18.31 3.85
N ASP A 83 -6.61 19.02 4.33
CA ASP A 83 -7.99 18.53 4.27
C ASP A 83 -8.44 18.24 2.84
N GLU A 84 -7.97 19.05 1.87
CA GLU A 84 -8.26 18.84 0.46
C GLU A 84 -7.68 17.54 -0.05
N GLU A 85 -6.44 17.23 0.34
CA GLU A 85 -5.78 15.98 -0.04
C GLU A 85 -6.50 14.77 0.55
N ILE A 86 -6.95 14.87 1.81
CA ILE A 86 -7.70 13.80 2.46
C ILE A 86 -9.01 13.53 1.70
N GLN A 87 -9.72 14.58 1.30
CA GLN A 87 -10.94 14.44 0.50
C GLN A 87 -10.65 13.78 -0.85
N SER A 88 -9.56 14.19 -1.51
CA SER A 88 -9.13 13.61 -2.77
C SER A 88 -8.85 12.10 -2.62
N ILE A 89 -8.18 11.71 -1.53
CA ILE A 89 -7.85 10.31 -1.28
C ILE A 89 -9.11 9.46 -1.10
N LYS A 90 -10.12 9.97 -0.41
CA LYS A 90 -11.38 9.26 -0.22
C LYS A 90 -12.07 8.93 -1.55
N GLN A 91 -11.83 9.73 -2.58
CA GLN A 91 -12.42 9.53 -3.90
C GLN A 91 -11.65 8.54 -4.76
N THR A 92 -10.46 8.11 -4.34
CA THR A 92 -9.62 7.20 -5.14
C THR A 92 -10.03 5.74 -5.06
N GLY A 93 -10.88 5.39 -4.11
CA GLY A 93 -11.23 4.00 -3.84
C GLY A 93 -10.29 3.31 -2.87
N ALA A 94 -9.42 4.05 -2.18
CA ALA A 94 -8.57 3.51 -1.14
C ALA A 94 -9.41 3.09 0.07
N THR A 95 -8.98 2.01 0.74
CA THR A 95 -9.59 1.55 1.98
C THR A 95 -9.25 2.50 3.13
N GLY A 96 -8.04 3.03 3.11
CA GLY A 96 -7.58 3.98 4.12
C GLY A 96 -6.25 4.59 3.76
N VAL A 97 -5.70 5.36 4.69
CA VAL A 97 -4.44 6.10 4.51
C VAL A 97 -3.54 5.87 5.71
N LEU A 98 -2.25 5.67 5.43
CA LEU A 98 -1.20 5.65 6.44
C LEU A 98 -0.31 6.87 6.19
N MET A 99 -0.27 7.78 7.16
CA MET A 99 0.53 9.02 7.02
C MET A 99 1.98 8.80 7.41
N LYS A 100 2.90 9.35 6.62
CA LYS A 100 4.32 9.42 6.98
C LYS A 100 4.57 10.68 7.83
N PRO A 101 5.38 10.60 8.89
CA PRO A 101 6.02 9.40 9.42
C PRO A 101 5.01 8.52 10.18
N PHE A 102 5.12 7.22 10.00
CA PHE A 102 4.24 6.27 10.68
C PHE A 102 5.04 5.47 11.73
N THR A 103 4.32 4.90 12.69
CA THR A 103 4.90 4.00 13.69
C THR A 103 4.68 2.55 13.31
N ILE A 104 5.48 1.66 13.88
CA ILE A 104 5.30 0.22 13.71
C ILE A 104 3.91 -0.19 14.17
N ASP A 105 3.44 0.36 15.31
CA ASP A 105 2.12 0.08 15.86
C ASP A 105 1.00 0.41 14.87
N GLU A 106 1.09 1.55 14.18
CA GLU A 106 0.09 1.95 13.21
C GLU A 106 0.00 0.94 12.06
N VAL A 107 1.14 0.50 11.56
CA VAL A 107 1.22 -0.49 10.48
C VAL A 107 0.61 -1.82 10.93
N VAL A 108 1.00 -2.28 12.11
CA VAL A 108 0.52 -3.56 12.67
C VAL A 108 -0.99 -3.52 12.91
N LYS A 109 -1.50 -2.44 13.45
CA LYS A 109 -2.95 -2.29 13.69
C LYS A 109 -3.76 -2.36 12.40
N ILE A 110 -3.25 -1.75 11.33
CA ILE A 110 -3.90 -1.83 10.02
C ILE A 110 -3.93 -3.28 9.56
N ALA A 111 -2.79 -3.96 9.59
CA ALA A 111 -2.68 -5.35 9.13
C ALA A 111 -3.60 -6.28 9.93
N GLU A 112 -3.70 -6.09 11.24
CA GLU A 112 -4.52 -6.91 12.11
C GLU A 112 -6.01 -6.86 11.76
N LYS A 113 -6.47 -5.77 11.15
CA LYS A 113 -7.87 -5.66 10.72
C LYS A 113 -8.23 -6.66 9.62
N PHE A 114 -7.24 -7.16 8.89
CA PHE A 114 -7.45 -8.02 7.73
C PHE A 114 -6.90 -9.43 7.93
N SER A 115 -6.33 -9.69 9.08
CA SER A 115 -5.79 -11.01 9.37
C SER A 115 -6.87 -11.98 9.87
#